data_ce85a9eb21038c11478915f9d207877f
#
_entry.id   ce85a9eb21038c11478915f9d207877f
#
_cell.length_a   1.000
_cell.length_b   1.000
_cell.length_c   1.000
_cell.angle_alpha   90.00
_cell.angle_beta   90.00
_cell.angle_gamma   90.00
#
_symmetry.space_group_name_H-M   'P 1'
#
loop_
_entity.id
_entity.type
_entity.pdbx_description
1 polymer ?
#
loop_
_entity_poly.entity_id
_entity_poly.type
_entity_poly.pdbx_seq_one_letter_code
_entity_poly.pdbx_strand_id
1 'polypeptide(L)'
;MKVLVTGATGYLGAVAAEALAMRGHQVLGLARSEGSVRALSMRSIEPVMGDFSDPASLANAVREAKPDVVVSTASVGGASGDQAAFARDGEAVRAIREALTDHGGALVFTSGSAVFGVFNGGDATDTVYDEDARLPLPASVFAPESAGVHPLLAAGFGAAMAARVETERAVLADGDVRGVVVRPGLVYGHGGNSDLRSLIDRARKEGRAGHWGSGGTTQSYVHVDDLADLFCLAAELAPHGAILHGVADDVTLRDLARAINRMIGTDEHTDSLSLLQMLGITADTVRNIPGLFTPPPSAPSGISMSLNKRLSSDSTRKLLDWSPLRTDIWDDVAFGSYAGP
;
A
#
# COMPACT_ATOMS: atom_id res chain seq x y z
N MET A 1 10.63 9.19 21.83
CA MET A 1 10.01 7.86 21.96
C MET A 1 10.93 6.79 21.37
N LYS A 2 10.80 5.55 21.83
CA LYS A 2 11.40 4.38 21.19
C LYS A 2 10.39 3.79 20.20
N VAL A 3 10.73 3.76 18.92
CA VAL A 3 9.82 3.32 17.84
C VAL A 3 10.40 2.09 17.15
N LEU A 4 9.63 1.00 17.11
CA LEU A 4 9.98 -0.19 16.34
C LEU A 4 9.27 -0.13 14.98
N VAL A 5 10.03 -0.19 13.89
CA VAL A 5 9.47 -0.22 12.53
C VAL A 5 9.60 -1.63 11.97
N THR A 6 8.45 -2.29 11.69
CA THR A 6 8.47 -3.51 10.88
C THR A 6 8.57 -3.15 9.41
N GLY A 7 9.32 -3.91 8.62
CA GLY A 7 9.53 -3.56 7.21
C GLY A 7 10.51 -2.41 6.98
N ALA A 8 11.33 -2.03 7.97
CA ALA A 8 12.29 -0.92 7.92
C ALA A 8 13.38 -1.05 6.84
N THR A 9 13.53 -2.21 6.20
CA THR A 9 14.39 -2.41 5.03
C THR A 9 13.65 -2.29 3.70
N GLY A 10 12.32 -2.19 3.74
CA GLY A 10 11.46 -2.06 2.56
C GLY A 10 11.30 -0.61 2.11
N TYR A 11 10.60 -0.42 0.98
CA TYR A 11 10.39 0.89 0.36
C TYR A 11 9.80 1.93 1.33
N LEU A 12 8.61 1.67 1.86
CA LEU A 12 7.92 2.60 2.75
C LEU A 12 8.55 2.65 4.15
N GLY A 13 8.84 1.46 4.71
CA GLY A 13 9.36 1.38 6.08
C GLY A 13 10.73 2.01 6.27
N ALA A 14 11.58 2.00 5.23
CA ALA A 14 12.89 2.64 5.30
C ALA A 14 12.76 4.17 5.40
N VAL A 15 11.90 4.77 4.56
CA VAL A 15 11.67 6.23 4.57
C VAL A 15 10.99 6.65 5.88
N ALA A 16 10.02 5.89 6.36
CA ALA A 16 9.37 6.14 7.65
C ALA A 16 10.36 6.06 8.83
N ALA A 17 11.25 5.05 8.83
CA ALA A 17 12.27 4.89 9.87
C ALA A 17 13.28 6.05 9.87
N GLU A 18 13.73 6.49 8.70
CA GLU A 18 14.61 7.65 8.56
C GLU A 18 13.91 8.95 9.00
N ALA A 19 12.65 9.17 8.62
CA ALA A 19 11.89 10.34 9.04
C ALA A 19 11.71 10.40 10.57
N LEU A 20 11.39 9.27 11.21
CA LEU A 20 11.30 9.16 12.67
C LEU A 20 12.64 9.46 13.34
N ALA A 21 13.74 8.94 12.80
CA ALA A 21 15.08 9.21 13.33
C ALA A 21 15.46 10.70 13.21
N MET A 22 15.14 11.35 12.08
CA MET A 22 15.35 12.79 11.89
C MET A 22 14.56 13.65 12.87
N ARG A 23 13.41 13.17 13.34
CA ARG A 23 12.62 13.82 14.41
C ARG A 23 13.16 13.55 15.83
N GLY A 24 14.29 12.83 15.96
CA GLY A 24 14.96 12.57 17.23
C GLY A 24 14.38 11.38 18.01
N HIS A 25 13.63 10.49 17.39
CA HIS A 25 13.20 9.25 18.01
C HIS A 25 14.33 8.21 18.01
N GLN A 26 14.37 7.34 19.03
CA GLN A 26 15.16 6.12 19.00
C GLN A 26 14.43 5.11 18.10
N VAL A 27 14.96 4.87 16.89
CA VAL A 27 14.33 3.98 15.92
C VAL A 27 14.99 2.62 15.92
N LEU A 28 14.18 1.60 16.08
CA LEU A 28 14.54 0.19 15.97
C LEU A 28 13.93 -0.36 14.67
N GLY A 29 14.68 -1.20 13.95
CA GLY A 29 14.19 -1.88 12.75
C GLY A 29 14.09 -3.39 12.94
N LEU A 30 12.94 -4.00 12.66
CA LEU A 30 12.79 -5.46 12.69
C LEU A 30 13.65 -6.10 11.59
N ALA A 31 14.53 -7.03 11.96
CA ALA A 31 15.45 -7.72 11.07
C ALA A 31 15.31 -9.23 11.19
N ARG A 32 15.01 -9.91 10.08
CA ARG A 32 14.91 -11.39 10.03
C ARG A 32 16.20 -12.11 9.61
N SER A 33 17.21 -11.37 9.20
CA SER A 33 18.45 -11.95 8.68
C SER A 33 19.64 -11.01 8.89
N GLU A 34 20.85 -11.53 8.81
CA GLU A 34 22.07 -10.71 8.83
C GLU A 34 22.13 -9.65 7.71
N GLY A 35 21.55 -9.96 6.53
CA GLY A 35 21.42 -8.99 5.45
C GLY A 35 20.55 -7.79 5.85
N SER A 36 19.43 -8.05 6.53
CA SER A 36 18.57 -6.99 7.09
C SER A 36 19.27 -6.21 8.19
N VAL A 37 20.02 -6.87 9.05
CA VAL A 37 20.84 -6.21 10.10
C VAL A 37 21.83 -5.23 9.47
N ARG A 38 22.60 -5.68 8.47
CA ARG A 38 23.55 -4.80 7.75
C ARG A 38 22.85 -3.61 7.09
N ALA A 39 21.72 -3.86 6.41
CA ALA A 39 20.96 -2.81 5.75
C ALA A 39 20.45 -1.73 6.71
N LEU A 40 19.99 -2.11 7.89
CA LEU A 40 19.56 -1.18 8.94
C LEU A 40 20.75 -0.42 9.54
N SER A 41 21.83 -1.11 9.85
CA SER A 41 23.05 -0.48 10.40
C SER A 41 23.65 0.56 9.46
N MET A 42 23.61 0.33 8.14
CA MET A 42 24.04 1.32 7.14
C MET A 42 23.19 2.59 7.12
N ARG A 43 21.96 2.54 7.65
CA ARG A 43 21.05 3.69 7.82
C ARG A 43 21.07 4.27 9.24
N SER A 44 22.00 3.81 10.09
CA SER A 44 22.07 4.16 11.52
C SER A 44 20.79 3.82 12.30
N ILE A 45 20.07 2.77 11.88
CA ILE A 45 18.90 2.22 12.56
C ILE A 45 19.32 0.98 13.33
N GLU A 46 18.99 0.92 14.61
CA GLU A 46 19.31 -0.20 15.48
C GLU A 46 18.49 -1.43 15.09
N PRO A 47 19.11 -2.59 14.78
CA PRO A 47 18.37 -3.77 14.39
C PRO A 47 17.86 -4.54 15.61
N VAL A 48 16.62 -5.02 15.54
CA VAL A 48 16.01 -5.98 16.47
C VAL A 48 15.70 -7.26 15.72
N MET A 49 16.22 -8.39 16.20
CA MET A 49 15.99 -9.69 15.57
C MET A 49 14.54 -10.14 15.76
N GLY A 50 13.88 -10.53 14.66
CA GLY A 50 12.54 -11.07 14.67
C GLY A 50 12.01 -11.23 13.23
N ASP A 51 11.06 -12.14 13.07
CA ASP A 51 10.44 -12.41 11.77
C ASP A 51 8.96 -12.03 11.80
N PHE A 52 8.56 -11.11 10.91
CA PHE A 52 7.17 -10.69 10.75
C PHE A 52 6.25 -11.85 10.34
N SER A 53 6.76 -12.86 9.66
CA SER A 53 6.01 -14.05 9.26
C SER A 53 5.86 -15.10 10.36
N ASP A 54 6.56 -14.94 11.48
CA ASP A 54 6.45 -15.78 12.68
C ASP A 54 5.90 -14.95 13.85
N PRO A 55 4.59 -15.06 14.18
CA PRO A 55 3.98 -14.29 15.25
C PRO A 55 4.66 -14.43 16.62
N ALA A 56 5.21 -15.60 16.94
CA ALA A 56 5.91 -15.81 18.23
C ALA A 56 7.24 -15.09 18.27
N SER A 57 8.05 -15.20 17.20
CA SER A 57 9.30 -14.46 17.05
C SER A 57 9.08 -12.96 17.11
N LEU A 58 8.04 -12.47 16.43
CA LEU A 58 7.65 -11.07 16.39
C LEU A 58 7.23 -10.54 17.77
N ALA A 59 6.36 -11.28 18.48
CA ALA A 59 5.94 -10.92 19.84
C ALA A 59 7.11 -10.83 20.82
N ASN A 60 8.05 -11.77 20.74
CA ASN A 60 9.26 -11.75 21.57
C ASN A 60 10.12 -10.51 21.27
N ALA A 61 10.33 -10.18 19.99
CA ALA A 61 11.05 -8.99 19.58
C ALA A 61 10.41 -7.70 20.15
N VAL A 62 9.08 -7.59 20.14
CA VAL A 62 8.36 -6.45 20.72
C VAL A 62 8.52 -6.39 22.24
N ARG A 63 8.37 -7.54 22.95
CA ARG A 63 8.51 -7.60 24.41
C ARG A 63 9.93 -7.26 24.89
N GLU A 64 10.95 -7.72 24.18
CA GLU A 64 12.35 -7.41 24.47
C GLU A 64 12.69 -5.96 24.18
N ALA A 65 12.27 -5.45 23.04
CA ALA A 65 12.51 -4.08 22.63
C ALA A 65 11.75 -3.05 23.48
N LYS A 66 10.57 -3.39 23.99
CA LYS A 66 9.67 -2.49 24.73
C LYS A 66 9.52 -1.12 24.05
N PRO A 67 9.04 -1.07 22.80
CA PRO A 67 8.87 0.19 22.11
C PRO A 67 7.65 0.94 22.65
N ASP A 68 7.73 2.28 22.68
CA ASP A 68 6.56 3.14 22.94
C ASP A 68 5.55 3.02 21.79
N VAL A 69 6.04 2.84 20.57
CA VAL A 69 5.21 2.73 19.34
C VAL A 69 5.79 1.66 18.42
N VAL A 70 4.92 0.84 17.82
CA VAL A 70 5.25 0.02 16.67
C VAL A 70 4.62 0.65 15.42
N VAL A 71 5.43 0.96 14.42
CA VAL A 71 4.97 1.35 13.07
C VAL A 71 5.07 0.13 12.17
N SER A 72 3.92 -0.45 11.81
CA SER A 72 3.85 -1.69 11.06
C SER A 72 3.64 -1.42 9.58
N THR A 73 4.73 -1.50 8.81
CA THR A 73 4.73 -1.36 7.34
C THR A 73 5.07 -2.67 6.61
N ALA A 74 5.41 -3.73 7.34
CA ALA A 74 5.67 -5.04 6.75
C ALA A 74 4.38 -5.72 6.30
N SER A 75 4.48 -6.50 5.23
CA SER A 75 3.44 -7.42 4.77
C SER A 75 4.10 -8.70 4.25
N VAL A 76 3.52 -9.86 4.57
CA VAL A 76 4.00 -11.17 4.10
C VAL A 76 3.82 -11.31 2.58
N GLY A 77 2.73 -10.79 2.06
CA GLY A 77 2.38 -10.86 0.64
C GLY A 77 2.82 -9.66 -0.20
N GLY A 78 3.33 -8.59 0.44
CA GLY A 78 3.61 -7.34 -0.25
C GLY A 78 2.35 -6.78 -0.94
N ALA A 79 2.54 -6.11 -2.08
CA ALA A 79 1.43 -5.56 -2.87
C ALA A 79 0.59 -6.62 -3.58
N SER A 80 1.10 -7.84 -3.73
CA SER A 80 0.43 -8.95 -4.41
C SER A 80 -0.46 -9.79 -3.50
N GLY A 81 -0.74 -9.33 -2.28
CA GLY A 81 -1.38 -10.08 -1.24
C GLY A 81 -2.65 -10.80 -1.67
N ASP A 82 -2.60 -12.13 -1.61
CA ASP A 82 -3.78 -12.96 -1.62
C ASP A 82 -4.43 -12.96 -0.21
N GLN A 83 -5.60 -13.57 -0.09
CA GLN A 83 -6.31 -13.68 1.18
C GLN A 83 -5.44 -14.31 2.29
N ALA A 84 -4.68 -15.34 1.97
CA ALA A 84 -3.85 -16.06 2.94
C ALA A 84 -2.69 -15.18 3.44
N ALA A 85 -2.09 -14.38 2.56
CA ALA A 85 -1.04 -13.43 2.92
C ALA A 85 -1.58 -12.36 3.87
N PHE A 86 -2.72 -11.74 3.57
CA PHE A 86 -3.32 -10.74 4.45
C PHE A 86 -3.86 -11.32 5.76
N ALA A 87 -4.30 -12.58 5.77
CA ALA A 87 -4.64 -13.27 7.02
C ALA A 87 -3.41 -13.42 7.92
N ARG A 88 -2.24 -13.80 7.36
CA ARG A 88 -0.96 -13.86 8.10
C ARG A 88 -0.51 -12.48 8.60
N ASP A 89 -0.69 -11.42 7.79
CA ASP A 89 -0.47 -10.05 8.26
C ASP A 89 -1.33 -9.74 9.49
N GLY A 90 -2.59 -10.17 9.48
CA GLY A 90 -3.50 -10.05 10.61
C GLY A 90 -3.03 -10.82 11.86
N GLU A 91 -2.45 -12.00 11.70
CA GLU A 91 -1.86 -12.77 12.81
C GLU A 91 -0.65 -12.05 13.40
N ALA A 92 0.24 -11.53 12.55
CA ALA A 92 1.39 -10.74 12.96
C ALA A 92 0.97 -9.47 13.73
N VAL A 93 0.00 -8.74 13.21
CA VAL A 93 -0.53 -7.52 13.84
C VAL A 93 -1.16 -7.80 15.20
N ARG A 94 -1.93 -8.89 15.34
CA ARG A 94 -2.47 -9.31 16.63
C ARG A 94 -1.36 -9.66 17.62
N ALA A 95 -0.30 -10.35 17.18
CA ALA A 95 0.84 -10.67 18.03
C ALA A 95 1.60 -9.42 18.51
N ILE A 96 1.77 -8.41 17.64
CA ILE A 96 2.33 -7.11 18.05
C ILE A 96 1.44 -6.48 19.12
N ARG A 97 0.13 -6.39 18.86
CA ARG A 97 -0.81 -5.76 19.77
C ARG A 97 -0.82 -6.43 21.15
N GLU A 98 -0.85 -7.77 21.18
CA GLU A 98 -0.77 -8.54 22.42
C GLU A 98 0.52 -8.26 23.18
N ALA A 99 1.67 -8.24 22.49
CA ALA A 99 2.95 -7.95 23.14
C ALA A 99 3.05 -6.51 23.67
N LEU A 100 2.34 -5.55 23.06
CA LEU A 100 2.28 -4.17 23.53
C LEU A 100 1.42 -4.00 24.80
N THR A 101 0.43 -4.87 25.05
CA THR A 101 -0.39 -4.79 26.28
C THR A 101 0.43 -4.93 27.55
N ASP A 102 1.57 -5.61 27.50
CA ASP A 102 2.44 -5.84 28.66
C ASP A 102 3.02 -4.53 29.25
N HIS A 103 3.06 -3.45 28.46
CA HIS A 103 3.67 -2.17 28.90
C HIS A 103 2.92 -0.90 28.39
N GLY A 104 1.80 -1.06 27.73
CA GLY A 104 0.96 0.05 27.26
C GLY A 104 1.64 0.86 26.15
N GLY A 105 1.61 0.38 24.93
CA GLY A 105 2.20 1.05 23.77
C GLY A 105 1.18 1.44 22.72
N ALA A 106 1.67 1.89 21.55
CA ALA A 106 0.86 2.22 20.39
C ALA A 106 1.21 1.35 19.19
N LEU A 107 0.20 1.08 18.35
CA LEU A 107 0.35 0.40 17.07
C LEU A 107 -0.19 1.28 15.95
N VAL A 108 0.68 1.72 15.05
CA VAL A 108 0.32 2.39 13.80
C VAL A 108 0.43 1.37 12.67
N PHE A 109 -0.70 0.98 12.11
CA PHE A 109 -0.79 -0.06 11.09
C PHE A 109 -0.99 0.53 9.70
N THR A 110 -0.22 0.05 8.73
CA THR A 110 -0.38 0.41 7.31
C THR A 110 -1.39 -0.51 6.64
N SER A 111 -2.56 0.03 6.35
CA SER A 111 -3.55 -0.59 5.48
C SER A 111 -3.36 -0.14 4.02
N GLY A 112 -4.39 0.37 3.36
CA GLY A 112 -4.30 0.93 2.02
C GLY A 112 -5.67 1.30 1.43
N SER A 113 -5.66 2.17 0.43
CA SER A 113 -6.87 2.62 -0.29
C SER A 113 -7.63 1.50 -1.00
N ALA A 114 -6.99 0.34 -1.21
CA ALA A 114 -7.61 -0.79 -1.90
C ALA A 114 -8.86 -1.35 -1.18
N VAL A 115 -9.02 -1.10 0.13
CA VAL A 115 -10.24 -1.46 0.88
C VAL A 115 -11.48 -0.73 0.38
N PHE A 116 -11.32 0.38 -0.34
CA PHE A 116 -12.36 1.14 -1.02
C PHE A 116 -12.42 0.87 -2.54
N GLY A 117 -11.61 -0.02 -3.04
CA GLY A 117 -11.49 -0.24 -4.47
C GLY A 117 -12.82 -0.62 -5.13
N VAL A 118 -13.25 0.16 -6.12
CA VAL A 118 -14.46 -0.08 -6.90
C VAL A 118 -14.10 -0.26 -8.37
N PHE A 119 -14.57 -1.35 -8.93
CA PHE A 119 -14.40 -1.66 -10.34
C PHE A 119 -15.52 -1.03 -11.16
N ASN A 120 -15.19 -0.14 -12.09
CA ASN A 120 -16.15 0.61 -12.90
C ASN A 120 -15.81 0.57 -14.41
N GLY A 121 -15.46 -0.62 -14.93
CA GLY A 121 -15.26 -0.79 -16.37
C GLY A 121 -14.14 0.07 -17.00
N GLY A 122 -13.28 0.70 -16.21
CA GLY A 122 -12.25 1.64 -16.68
C GLY A 122 -12.72 3.10 -16.70
N ASP A 123 -13.98 3.36 -16.34
CA ASP A 123 -14.54 4.70 -16.25
C ASP A 123 -14.24 5.38 -14.90
N ALA A 124 -14.34 6.70 -14.89
CA ALA A 124 -14.22 7.49 -13.67
C ALA A 124 -15.37 7.23 -12.70
N THR A 125 -15.16 7.57 -11.44
CA THR A 125 -16.21 7.66 -10.43
C THR A 125 -16.18 9.04 -9.76
N ASP A 126 -17.36 9.56 -9.42
CA ASP A 126 -17.48 10.78 -8.61
C ASP A 126 -17.41 10.50 -7.11
N THR A 127 -17.47 9.21 -6.73
CA THR A 127 -17.43 8.81 -5.32
C THR A 127 -16.05 9.05 -4.72
N VAL A 128 -15.99 9.86 -3.68
CA VAL A 128 -14.80 10.09 -2.85
C VAL A 128 -15.11 9.60 -1.44
N TYR A 129 -14.24 8.79 -0.90
CA TYR A 129 -14.39 8.24 0.45
C TYR A 129 -13.58 9.06 1.45
N ASP A 130 -14.22 9.57 2.49
CA ASP A 130 -13.55 10.15 3.66
C ASP A 130 -13.21 9.08 4.70
N GLU A 131 -12.58 9.48 5.80
CA GLU A 131 -12.11 8.58 6.86
C GLU A 131 -13.25 7.87 7.60
N ASP A 132 -14.44 8.47 7.63
CA ASP A 132 -15.65 7.92 8.26
C ASP A 132 -16.50 7.09 7.31
N ALA A 133 -16.14 7.03 6.04
CA ALA A 133 -16.89 6.33 5.02
C ALA A 133 -16.99 4.83 5.33
N ARG A 134 -18.20 4.29 5.16
CA ARG A 134 -18.40 2.84 5.26
C ARG A 134 -17.63 2.14 4.15
N LEU A 135 -16.88 1.12 4.54
CA LEU A 135 -16.19 0.26 3.57
C LEU A 135 -17.23 -0.43 2.67
N PRO A 136 -17.03 -0.46 1.34
CA PRO A 136 -17.89 -1.21 0.46
C PRO A 136 -17.86 -2.70 0.86
N LEU A 137 -19.02 -3.34 0.85
CA LEU A 137 -19.07 -4.77 1.11
C LEU A 137 -18.34 -5.53 0.00
N PRO A 138 -17.62 -6.61 0.31
CA PRO A 138 -16.88 -7.40 -0.69
C PRO A 138 -17.72 -7.80 -1.92
N ALA A 139 -19.03 -8.03 -1.74
CA ALA A 139 -19.95 -8.36 -2.82
C ALA A 139 -20.27 -7.18 -3.77
N SER A 140 -20.08 -5.92 -3.32
CA SER A 140 -20.36 -4.72 -4.14
C SER A 140 -19.12 -4.19 -4.87
N VAL A 141 -17.93 -4.63 -4.49
CA VAL A 141 -16.67 -4.25 -5.18
C VAL A 141 -16.67 -4.72 -6.62
N PHE A 142 -17.37 -5.82 -6.90
CA PHE A 142 -17.51 -6.40 -8.22
C PHE A 142 -18.99 -6.72 -8.45
N ALA A 143 -19.79 -5.71 -8.79
CA ALA A 143 -21.16 -5.97 -9.26
C ALA A 143 -21.09 -6.96 -10.42
N PRO A 144 -21.97 -7.98 -10.48
CA PRO A 144 -21.98 -8.99 -11.57
C PRO A 144 -22.10 -8.37 -12.97
N GLU A 145 -22.56 -7.13 -13.04
CA GLU A 145 -22.77 -6.34 -14.25
C GLU A 145 -21.55 -5.56 -14.70
N SER A 146 -20.48 -5.47 -13.87
CA SER A 146 -19.21 -4.89 -14.29
C SER A 146 -18.49 -5.86 -15.23
N ALA A 147 -18.92 -5.78 -16.49
CA ALA A 147 -18.50 -6.66 -17.56
C ALA A 147 -16.98 -6.75 -17.65
N GLY A 148 -16.46 -7.96 -17.57
CA GLY A 148 -15.10 -8.29 -17.93
C GLY A 148 -14.16 -8.79 -16.82
N VAL A 149 -14.53 -8.75 -15.54
CA VAL A 149 -13.73 -9.40 -14.49
C VAL A 149 -14.19 -10.83 -14.29
N HIS A 150 -13.26 -11.77 -14.37
CA HIS A 150 -13.58 -13.16 -14.07
C HIS A 150 -14.05 -13.27 -12.62
N PRO A 151 -15.20 -13.91 -12.31
CA PRO A 151 -15.76 -13.98 -10.94
C PRO A 151 -14.78 -14.50 -9.88
N LEU A 152 -13.86 -15.40 -10.24
CA LEU A 152 -12.85 -15.92 -9.31
C LEU A 152 -11.81 -14.87 -8.91
N LEU A 153 -11.41 -13.97 -9.84
CA LEU A 153 -10.49 -12.86 -9.52
C LEU A 153 -11.18 -11.86 -8.60
N ALA A 154 -12.45 -11.55 -8.89
CA ALA A 154 -13.26 -10.67 -8.07
C ALA A 154 -13.43 -11.23 -6.64
N ALA A 155 -13.76 -12.51 -6.52
CA ALA A 155 -13.92 -13.18 -5.23
C ALA A 155 -12.59 -13.22 -4.44
N GLY A 156 -11.47 -13.51 -5.11
CA GLY A 156 -10.14 -13.55 -4.50
C GLY A 156 -9.72 -12.19 -3.95
N PHE A 157 -9.92 -11.11 -4.74
CA PHE A 157 -9.62 -9.76 -4.27
C PHE A 157 -10.54 -9.32 -3.12
N GLY A 158 -11.84 -9.60 -3.21
CA GLY A 158 -12.80 -9.31 -2.14
C GLY A 158 -12.45 -10.01 -0.83
N ALA A 159 -12.04 -11.29 -0.90
CA ALA A 159 -11.61 -12.05 0.27
C ALA A 159 -10.29 -11.49 0.87
N ALA A 160 -9.35 -11.06 0.01
CA ALA A 160 -8.11 -10.43 0.45
C ALA A 160 -8.39 -9.09 1.17
N MET A 161 -9.28 -8.26 0.63
CA MET A 161 -9.67 -6.99 1.27
C MET A 161 -10.44 -7.22 2.56
N ALA A 162 -11.29 -8.24 2.64
CA ALA A 162 -11.97 -8.61 3.88
C ALA A 162 -10.97 -8.98 4.99
N ALA A 163 -9.94 -9.77 4.69
CA ALA A 163 -8.89 -10.10 5.65
C ALA A 163 -8.14 -8.84 6.14
N ARG A 164 -7.88 -7.88 5.23
CA ARG A 164 -7.24 -6.61 5.60
C ARG A 164 -8.12 -5.76 6.51
N VAL A 165 -9.42 -5.68 6.21
CA VAL A 165 -10.40 -4.96 7.06
C VAL A 165 -10.51 -5.60 8.45
N GLU A 166 -10.47 -6.93 8.55
CA GLU A 166 -10.43 -7.60 9.85
C GLU A 166 -9.16 -7.26 10.64
N THR A 167 -8.02 -7.07 9.95
CA THR A 167 -6.79 -6.58 10.59
C THR A 167 -6.96 -5.15 11.10
N GLU A 168 -7.55 -4.23 10.33
CA GLU A 168 -7.87 -2.88 10.79
C GLU A 168 -8.75 -2.89 12.05
N ARG A 169 -9.80 -3.72 12.06
CA ARG A 169 -10.67 -3.89 13.25
C ARG A 169 -9.92 -4.38 14.47
N ALA A 170 -8.98 -5.32 14.27
CA ALA A 170 -8.14 -5.81 15.37
C ALA A 170 -7.20 -4.72 15.92
N VAL A 171 -6.69 -3.84 15.06
CA VAL A 171 -5.87 -2.68 15.48
C VAL A 171 -6.70 -1.69 16.29
N LEU A 172 -7.92 -1.40 15.83
CA LEU A 172 -8.82 -0.39 16.42
C LEU A 172 -9.65 -0.90 17.60
N ALA A 173 -9.53 -2.18 17.95
CA ALA A 173 -10.27 -2.75 19.07
C ALA A 173 -9.90 -2.07 20.40
N ASP A 174 -10.91 -1.86 21.25
CA ASP A 174 -10.72 -1.30 22.58
C ASP A 174 -9.68 -2.08 23.41
N GLY A 175 -9.00 -1.40 24.32
CA GLY A 175 -7.99 -1.97 25.21
C GLY A 175 -6.87 -1.02 25.54
N ASP A 176 -5.77 -1.55 26.11
CA ASP A 176 -4.65 -0.77 26.63
C ASP A 176 -3.66 -0.31 25.55
N VAL A 177 -3.81 -0.78 24.32
CA VAL A 177 -2.94 -0.41 23.19
C VAL A 177 -3.60 0.64 22.33
N ARG A 178 -2.95 1.78 22.16
CA ARG A 178 -3.38 2.84 21.24
C ARG A 178 -3.24 2.37 19.79
N GLY A 179 -4.34 2.01 19.14
CA GLY A 179 -4.40 1.56 17.75
C GLY A 179 -4.70 2.70 16.79
N VAL A 180 -3.94 2.79 15.69
CA VAL A 180 -4.12 3.76 14.60
C VAL A 180 -3.97 3.04 13.27
N VAL A 181 -4.85 3.33 12.31
CA VAL A 181 -4.79 2.80 10.95
C VAL A 181 -4.46 3.91 9.97
N VAL A 182 -3.45 3.69 9.13
CA VAL A 182 -3.12 4.58 8.00
C VAL A 182 -3.51 3.86 6.70
N ARG A 183 -4.32 4.51 5.87
CA ARG A 183 -4.73 4.05 4.54
C ARG A 183 -4.08 4.93 3.47
N PRO A 184 -2.87 4.60 3.00
CA PRO A 184 -2.25 5.33 1.90
C PRO A 184 -2.98 5.09 0.57
N GLY A 185 -2.91 6.08 -0.30
CA GLY A 185 -3.23 5.95 -1.72
C GLY A 185 -2.14 5.21 -2.49
N LEU A 186 -2.04 5.45 -3.79
CA LEU A 186 -0.90 5.04 -4.61
C LEU A 186 0.34 5.79 -4.12
N VAL A 187 1.26 5.09 -3.46
CA VAL A 187 2.49 5.71 -2.96
C VAL A 187 3.49 5.81 -4.11
N TYR A 188 4.09 6.98 -4.32
CA TYR A 188 5.11 7.20 -5.34
C TYR A 188 6.35 7.90 -4.77
N GLY A 189 7.36 8.09 -5.59
CA GLY A 189 8.63 8.71 -5.22
C GLY A 189 9.76 7.70 -5.01
N HIS A 190 10.98 8.18 -5.03
CA HIS A 190 12.23 7.39 -4.88
C HIS A 190 12.33 6.18 -5.83
N GLY A 191 11.62 6.23 -6.97
CA GLY A 191 11.54 5.14 -7.92
C GLY A 191 10.93 3.84 -7.37
N GLY A 192 10.18 3.92 -6.26
CA GLY A 192 9.55 2.77 -5.60
C GLY A 192 8.17 2.42 -6.16
N ASN A 193 7.40 1.63 -5.39
CA ASN A 193 6.07 1.09 -5.71
C ASN A 193 6.05 0.04 -6.84
N SER A 194 5.72 -1.20 -6.48
CA SER A 194 5.69 -2.33 -7.41
C SER A 194 4.65 -2.18 -8.53
N ASP A 195 3.48 -1.59 -8.24
CA ASP A 195 2.41 -1.41 -9.22
C ASP A 195 2.83 -0.40 -10.29
N LEU A 196 3.38 0.73 -9.86
CA LEU A 196 3.88 1.76 -10.77
C LEU A 196 5.09 1.27 -11.59
N ARG A 197 6.04 0.58 -10.96
CA ARG A 197 7.16 -0.05 -11.66
C ARG A 197 6.69 -1.07 -12.69
N SER A 198 5.70 -1.90 -12.37
CA SER A 198 5.16 -2.88 -13.31
C SER A 198 4.56 -2.21 -14.56
N LEU A 199 3.88 -1.06 -14.40
CA LEU A 199 3.37 -0.28 -15.52
C LEU A 199 4.52 0.31 -16.37
N ILE A 200 5.53 0.85 -15.72
CA ILE A 200 6.72 1.42 -16.37
C ILE A 200 7.51 0.35 -17.15
N ASP A 201 7.81 -0.77 -16.51
CA ASP A 201 8.56 -1.88 -17.13
C ASP A 201 7.81 -2.46 -18.32
N ARG A 202 6.50 -2.55 -18.20
CA ARG A 202 5.64 -2.95 -19.30
C ARG A 202 5.72 -1.94 -20.46
N ALA A 203 5.58 -0.65 -20.17
CA ALA A 203 5.66 0.39 -21.18
C ALA A 203 7.02 0.41 -21.91
N ARG A 204 8.12 0.22 -21.17
CA ARG A 204 9.47 0.06 -21.77
C ARG A 204 9.54 -1.15 -22.71
N LYS A 205 8.93 -2.28 -22.32
CA LYS A 205 8.92 -3.51 -23.12
C LYS A 205 8.04 -3.40 -24.35
N GLU A 206 6.86 -2.79 -24.22
CA GLU A 206 5.86 -2.68 -25.30
C GLU A 206 6.05 -1.41 -26.16
N GLY A 207 6.97 -0.50 -25.75
CA GLY A 207 7.25 0.76 -26.45
C GLY A 207 6.22 1.86 -26.17
N ARG A 208 5.17 1.57 -25.36
CA ARG A 208 4.11 2.50 -25.03
C ARG A 208 3.35 2.07 -23.77
N ALA A 209 2.98 3.03 -22.94
CA ALA A 209 2.02 2.80 -21.86
C ALA A 209 0.59 2.91 -22.37
N GLY A 210 -0.29 2.08 -21.84
CA GLY A 210 -1.71 2.14 -22.09
C GLY A 210 -2.52 2.20 -20.78
N HIS A 211 -3.83 2.39 -20.92
CA HIS A 211 -4.80 2.42 -19.82
C HIS A 211 -5.92 1.45 -20.05
N TRP A 212 -6.63 1.06 -19.01
CA TRP A 212 -7.78 0.20 -19.14
C TRP A 212 -9.06 1.00 -19.46
N GLY A 213 -9.92 0.44 -20.33
CA GLY A 213 -11.20 1.02 -20.71
C GLY A 213 -11.07 2.44 -21.25
N SER A 214 -11.86 3.37 -20.73
CA SER A 214 -11.76 4.80 -21.07
C SER A 214 -10.52 5.50 -20.49
N GLY A 215 -9.79 4.84 -19.57
CA GLY A 215 -8.68 5.43 -18.84
C GLY A 215 -9.11 6.40 -17.73
N GLY A 216 -10.39 6.44 -17.41
CA GLY A 216 -10.95 7.30 -16.37
C GLY A 216 -10.80 6.76 -14.96
N THR A 217 -10.38 5.49 -14.79
CA THR A 217 -10.07 4.94 -13.46
C THR A 217 -9.14 5.88 -12.69
N THR A 218 -9.55 6.29 -11.49
CA THR A 218 -8.88 7.31 -10.70
C THR A 218 -8.29 6.72 -9.42
N GLN A 219 -7.06 7.09 -9.14
CA GLN A 219 -6.30 6.71 -7.95
C GLN A 219 -5.97 7.96 -7.14
N SER A 220 -6.29 7.99 -5.85
CA SER A 220 -5.64 8.96 -4.98
C SER A 220 -4.20 8.55 -4.72
N TYR A 221 -3.28 9.51 -4.67
CA TYR A 221 -1.85 9.25 -4.53
C TYR A 221 -1.20 10.07 -3.42
N VAL A 222 0.00 9.67 -3.01
CA VAL A 222 0.82 10.37 -2.03
C VAL A 222 2.30 10.09 -2.28
N HIS A 223 3.14 11.11 -2.10
CA HIS A 223 4.60 10.90 -2.14
C HIS A 223 5.07 10.15 -0.88
N VAL A 224 6.06 9.29 -1.02
CA VAL A 224 6.56 8.45 0.07
C VAL A 224 7.11 9.26 1.25
N ASP A 225 7.73 10.42 1.01
CA ASP A 225 8.22 11.30 2.07
C ASP A 225 7.06 11.97 2.84
N ASP A 226 6.01 12.44 2.13
CA ASP A 226 4.85 13.03 2.78
C ASP A 226 4.07 11.99 3.59
N LEU A 227 4.04 10.74 3.11
CA LEU A 227 3.46 9.63 3.87
C LEU A 227 4.33 9.27 5.09
N ALA A 228 5.66 9.35 5.00
CA ALA A 228 6.55 9.15 6.13
C ALA A 228 6.33 10.22 7.22
N ASP A 229 6.12 11.47 6.83
CA ASP A 229 5.71 12.54 7.76
C ASP A 229 4.39 12.23 8.45
N LEU A 230 3.40 11.69 7.71
CA LEU A 230 2.14 11.23 8.31
C LEU A 230 2.35 10.11 9.31
N PHE A 231 3.24 9.14 9.05
CA PHE A 231 3.58 8.11 10.04
C PHE A 231 4.21 8.68 11.31
N CYS A 232 5.07 9.70 11.18
CA CYS A 232 5.62 10.38 12.34
C CYS A 232 4.52 11.04 13.18
N LEU A 233 3.63 11.82 12.54
CA LEU A 233 2.51 12.47 13.20
C LEU A 233 1.52 11.45 13.82
N ALA A 234 1.28 10.35 13.12
CA ALA A 234 0.44 9.25 13.63
C ALA A 234 1.02 8.62 14.90
N ALA A 235 2.33 8.39 14.91
CA ALA A 235 3.04 7.86 16.07
C ALA A 235 2.98 8.83 17.27
N GLU A 236 3.16 10.12 17.02
CA GLU A 236 3.27 11.17 18.03
C GLU A 236 1.91 11.61 18.58
N LEU A 237 0.91 11.82 17.71
CA LEU A 237 -0.27 12.64 18.03
C LEU A 237 -1.62 11.94 17.82
N ALA A 238 -1.71 10.92 16.94
CA ALA A 238 -3.02 10.36 16.61
C ALA A 238 -3.66 9.68 17.83
N PRO A 239 -4.95 9.93 18.11
CA PRO A 239 -5.65 9.27 19.20
C PRO A 239 -5.91 7.78 18.87
N HIS A 240 -6.24 6.98 19.91
CA HIS A 240 -6.75 5.63 19.69
C HIS A 240 -8.01 5.67 18.82
N GLY A 241 -8.13 4.71 17.92
CA GLY A 241 -9.27 4.58 17.01
C GLY A 241 -9.16 5.44 15.74
N ALA A 242 -8.10 6.25 15.60
CA ALA A 242 -7.94 7.07 14.42
C ALA A 242 -7.72 6.22 13.15
N ILE A 243 -8.48 6.56 12.10
CA ILE A 243 -8.26 6.12 10.73
C ILE A 243 -7.78 7.34 9.95
N LEU A 244 -6.62 7.21 9.31
CA LEU A 244 -5.95 8.30 8.62
C LEU A 244 -5.82 7.97 7.14
N HIS A 245 -6.25 8.89 6.26
CA HIS A 245 -6.04 8.74 4.83
C HIS A 245 -4.77 9.48 4.40
N GLY A 246 -3.77 8.73 3.97
CA GLY A 246 -2.51 9.26 3.44
C GLY A 246 -2.62 9.51 1.94
N VAL A 247 -3.29 10.60 1.54
CA VAL A 247 -3.47 10.97 0.14
C VAL A 247 -3.27 12.48 -0.06
N ALA A 248 -2.66 12.84 -1.20
CA ALA A 248 -2.36 14.23 -1.54
C ALA A 248 -3.35 14.78 -2.58
N ASP A 249 -3.57 14.03 -3.66
CA ASP A 249 -4.43 14.39 -4.80
C ASP A 249 -4.79 13.12 -5.58
N ASP A 250 -5.49 13.28 -6.72
CA ASP A 250 -5.98 12.21 -7.58
C ASP A 250 -5.28 12.19 -8.94
N VAL A 251 -5.12 10.98 -9.51
CA VAL A 251 -4.59 10.78 -10.86
C VAL A 251 -5.43 9.77 -11.63
N THR A 252 -5.71 10.02 -12.92
CA THR A 252 -6.33 9.03 -13.80
C THR A 252 -5.30 8.07 -14.38
N LEU A 253 -5.70 6.83 -14.68
CA LEU A 253 -4.80 5.89 -15.37
C LEU A 253 -4.32 6.40 -16.73
N ARG A 254 -5.18 7.13 -17.47
CA ARG A 254 -4.79 7.72 -18.75
C ARG A 254 -3.66 8.74 -18.57
N ASP A 255 -3.82 9.59 -17.58
CA ASP A 255 -2.83 10.61 -17.35
C ASP A 255 -1.53 9.98 -16.84
N LEU A 256 -1.59 9.03 -15.92
CA LEU A 256 -0.40 8.28 -15.50
C LEU A 256 0.31 7.60 -16.69
N ALA A 257 -0.45 7.01 -17.62
CA ALA A 257 0.11 6.43 -18.84
C ALA A 257 0.78 7.49 -19.74
N ARG A 258 0.24 8.72 -19.82
CA ARG A 258 0.87 9.85 -20.53
C ARG A 258 2.21 10.24 -19.90
N ALA A 259 2.27 10.36 -18.59
CA ALA A 259 3.51 10.65 -17.87
C ALA A 259 4.58 9.57 -18.13
N ILE A 260 4.19 8.29 -18.11
CA ILE A 260 5.08 7.17 -18.43
C ILE A 260 5.55 7.25 -19.90
N ASN A 261 4.67 7.56 -20.86
CA ASN A 261 5.03 7.71 -22.27
C ASN A 261 6.05 8.83 -22.46
N ARG A 262 5.86 9.97 -21.78
CA ARG A 262 6.83 11.07 -21.78
C ARG A 262 8.19 10.62 -21.23
N MET A 263 8.18 9.87 -20.12
CA MET A 263 9.40 9.34 -19.49
C MET A 263 10.19 8.42 -20.44
N ILE A 264 9.50 7.52 -21.17
CA ILE A 264 10.16 6.60 -22.11
C ILE A 264 10.46 7.23 -23.48
N GLY A 265 10.19 8.53 -23.66
CA GLY A 265 10.52 9.30 -24.86
C GLY A 265 9.59 9.05 -26.06
N THR A 266 8.34 8.63 -25.81
CA THR A 266 7.31 8.47 -26.85
C THR A 266 6.32 9.65 -26.84
N ASP A 267 5.43 9.70 -27.83
CA ASP A 267 4.34 10.67 -27.81
C ASP A 267 3.35 10.38 -26.67
N GLU A 268 2.53 11.35 -26.29
CA GLU A 268 1.57 11.22 -25.18
C GLU A 268 0.30 10.43 -25.55
N HIS A 269 0.25 9.84 -26.74
CA HIS A 269 -0.86 8.98 -27.12
C HIS A 269 -0.86 7.71 -26.24
N THR A 270 -2.03 7.30 -25.75
CA THR A 270 -2.19 6.14 -24.89
C THR A 270 -3.21 5.17 -25.50
N ASP A 271 -2.89 3.90 -25.48
CA ASP A 271 -3.77 2.85 -25.99
C ASP A 271 -4.75 2.39 -24.92
N SER A 272 -6.01 2.14 -25.36
CA SER A 272 -6.97 1.46 -24.51
C SER A 272 -6.68 -0.04 -24.49
N LEU A 273 -6.40 -0.58 -23.34
CA LEU A 273 -6.10 -2.00 -23.12
C LEU A 273 -7.34 -2.74 -22.64
N SER A 274 -7.49 -4.00 -23.06
CA SER A 274 -8.44 -4.91 -22.41
C SER A 274 -8.01 -5.24 -20.99
N LEU A 275 -8.94 -5.68 -20.14
CA LEU A 275 -8.62 -6.12 -18.78
C LEU A 275 -7.57 -7.25 -18.78
N LEU A 276 -7.66 -8.22 -19.68
CA LEU A 276 -6.69 -9.30 -19.80
C LEU A 276 -5.27 -8.77 -20.08
N GLN A 277 -5.16 -7.77 -20.96
CA GLN A 277 -3.88 -7.12 -21.21
C GLN A 277 -3.37 -6.37 -19.98
N MET A 278 -4.24 -5.67 -19.25
CA MET A 278 -3.85 -5.01 -17.98
C MET A 278 -3.35 -6.02 -16.94
N LEU A 279 -3.98 -7.19 -16.87
CA LEU A 279 -3.56 -8.27 -15.97
C LEU A 279 -2.29 -9.01 -16.46
N GLY A 280 -1.75 -8.66 -17.63
CA GLY A 280 -0.64 -9.38 -18.23
C GLY A 280 -1.00 -10.78 -18.76
N ILE A 281 -2.27 -11.04 -18.97
CA ILE A 281 -2.79 -12.32 -19.47
C ILE A 281 -2.79 -12.27 -20.99
N THR A 282 -1.95 -13.08 -21.62
CA THR A 282 -1.90 -13.22 -23.09
C THR A 282 -2.86 -14.30 -23.59
N ALA A 283 -3.22 -14.23 -24.89
CA ALA A 283 -4.03 -15.27 -25.53
C ALA A 283 -3.38 -16.67 -25.44
N ASP A 284 -2.05 -16.74 -25.43
CA ASP A 284 -1.32 -17.99 -25.28
C ASP A 284 -1.41 -18.53 -23.83
N THR A 285 -1.43 -17.65 -22.83
CA THR A 285 -1.66 -18.03 -21.43
C THR A 285 -3.06 -18.67 -21.28
N VAL A 286 -4.08 -18.10 -21.92
CA VAL A 286 -5.46 -18.62 -21.87
C VAL A 286 -5.58 -19.97 -22.58
N ARG A 287 -4.87 -20.17 -23.69
CA ARG A 287 -4.93 -21.42 -24.49
C ARG A 287 -4.22 -22.63 -23.84
N ASN A 288 -3.21 -22.36 -23.00
CA ASN A 288 -2.33 -23.41 -22.50
C ASN A 288 -2.65 -23.89 -21.08
N ILE A 289 -3.79 -23.50 -20.50
CA ILE A 289 -4.20 -23.94 -19.16
C ILE A 289 -5.48 -24.76 -19.21
N PRO A 290 -5.40 -26.10 -19.32
CA PRO A 290 -6.54 -26.95 -19.05
C PRO A 290 -6.77 -27.02 -17.54
N GLY A 291 -7.78 -26.32 -17.04
CA GLY A 291 -8.39 -26.63 -15.74
C GLY A 291 -7.89 -25.89 -14.51
N LEU A 292 -6.78 -25.16 -14.53
CA LEU A 292 -6.31 -24.35 -13.38
C LEU A 292 -5.78 -23.01 -13.87
N PHE A 293 -6.57 -21.95 -13.69
CA PHE A 293 -6.11 -20.59 -13.96
C PHE A 293 -5.22 -20.11 -12.80
N THR A 294 -3.91 -20.11 -13.00
CA THR A 294 -2.98 -19.42 -12.10
C THR A 294 -2.73 -18.03 -12.69
N PRO A 295 -3.18 -16.94 -12.04
CA PRO A 295 -2.92 -15.60 -12.53
C PRO A 295 -1.41 -15.36 -12.64
N PRO A 296 -0.93 -14.60 -13.67
CA PRO A 296 0.47 -14.24 -13.75
C PRO A 296 0.86 -13.37 -12.54
N PRO A 297 2.15 -13.29 -12.18
CA PRO A 297 2.62 -12.49 -11.03
C PRO A 297 2.24 -11.01 -11.11
N SER A 298 2.00 -10.47 -12.31
CA SER A 298 1.55 -9.09 -12.54
C SER A 298 0.03 -8.87 -12.35
N ALA A 299 -0.76 -9.93 -12.24
CA ALA A 299 -2.22 -9.79 -12.16
C ALA A 299 -2.70 -9.01 -10.92
N PRO A 300 -2.12 -9.19 -9.71
CA PRO A 300 -2.52 -8.38 -8.56
C PRO A 300 -2.32 -6.88 -8.76
N SER A 301 -1.17 -6.47 -9.32
CA SER A 301 -0.90 -5.07 -9.67
C SER A 301 -1.90 -4.54 -10.71
N GLY A 302 -2.19 -5.34 -11.74
CA GLY A 302 -3.20 -5.01 -12.75
C GLY A 302 -4.60 -4.82 -12.15
N ILE A 303 -5.02 -5.69 -11.22
CA ILE A 303 -6.29 -5.55 -10.50
C ILE A 303 -6.28 -4.26 -9.67
N SER A 304 -5.25 -4.05 -8.85
CA SER A 304 -5.12 -2.87 -8.00
C SER A 304 -5.24 -1.58 -8.81
N MET A 305 -4.54 -1.51 -9.94
CA MET A 305 -4.56 -0.33 -10.81
C MET A 305 -5.86 -0.16 -11.61
N SER A 306 -6.68 -1.21 -11.74
CA SER A 306 -7.97 -1.15 -12.43
C SER A 306 -9.14 -0.68 -11.55
N LEU A 307 -8.92 -0.47 -10.27
CA LEU A 307 -9.95 -0.05 -9.32
C LEU A 307 -9.93 1.46 -9.12
N ASN A 308 -11.10 2.09 -9.11
CA ASN A 308 -11.24 3.45 -8.60
C ASN A 308 -11.01 3.44 -7.08
N LYS A 309 -10.14 4.33 -6.60
CA LYS A 309 -9.78 4.46 -5.18
C LYS A 309 -9.58 5.94 -4.87
N ARG A 310 -10.68 6.70 -4.84
CA ARG A 310 -10.66 8.14 -4.53
C ARG A 310 -10.95 8.36 -3.06
N LEU A 311 -10.00 8.95 -2.36
CA LEU A 311 -10.07 9.23 -0.93
C LEU A 311 -9.88 10.72 -0.67
N SER A 312 -10.62 11.27 0.30
CA SER A 312 -10.28 12.55 0.94
C SER A 312 -9.38 12.30 2.14
N SER A 313 -8.45 13.21 2.40
CA SER A 313 -7.62 13.28 3.60
C SER A 313 -7.96 14.49 4.49
N ASP A 314 -9.12 15.10 4.32
CA ASP A 314 -9.49 16.34 5.00
C ASP A 314 -9.53 16.18 6.53
N SER A 315 -10.09 15.07 7.03
CA SER A 315 -10.10 14.78 8.46
C SER A 315 -8.71 14.50 9.00
N THR A 316 -7.88 13.75 8.25
CA THR A 316 -6.47 13.50 8.59
C THR A 316 -5.67 14.79 8.69
N ARG A 317 -5.78 15.67 7.68
CA ARG A 317 -5.11 16.99 7.65
C ARG A 317 -5.51 17.85 8.83
N LYS A 318 -6.81 17.89 9.12
CA LYS A 318 -7.34 18.68 10.24
C LYS A 318 -6.93 18.11 11.60
N LEU A 319 -6.93 16.78 11.76
CA LEU A 319 -6.62 16.11 13.02
C LEU A 319 -5.14 16.27 13.40
N LEU A 320 -4.22 16.18 12.43
CA LEU A 320 -2.79 16.10 12.66
C LEU A 320 -2.01 17.32 12.14
N ASP A 321 -2.68 18.33 11.61
CA ASP A 321 -2.06 19.46 10.90
C ASP A 321 -1.08 18.98 9.80
N TRP A 322 -1.47 17.86 9.14
CA TRP A 322 -0.65 17.26 8.10
C TRP A 322 -0.92 17.92 6.74
N SER A 323 0.14 18.30 6.05
CA SER A 323 0.04 18.90 4.72
C SER A 323 1.07 18.30 3.79
N PRO A 324 0.66 17.47 2.81
CA PRO A 324 1.60 16.93 1.83
C PRO A 324 2.17 18.05 0.97
N LEU A 325 3.48 18.02 0.74
CA LEU A 325 4.23 19.04 0.01
C LEU A 325 4.56 18.61 -1.41
N ARG A 326 4.67 17.30 -1.67
CA ARG A 326 5.02 16.73 -2.96
C ARG A 326 3.75 16.21 -3.62
N THR A 327 3.15 17.04 -4.44
CA THR A 327 1.83 16.75 -5.05
C THR A 327 1.88 16.58 -6.56
N ASP A 328 3.06 16.61 -7.16
CA ASP A 328 3.23 16.44 -8.61
C ASP A 328 3.80 15.07 -8.96
N ILE A 329 2.89 14.08 -9.04
CA ILE A 329 3.25 12.73 -9.47
C ILE A 329 3.70 12.69 -10.94
N TRP A 330 3.22 13.64 -11.77
CA TRP A 330 3.53 13.69 -13.20
C TRP A 330 4.99 13.99 -13.43
N ASP A 331 5.48 15.00 -12.74
CA ASP A 331 6.84 15.48 -12.87
C ASP A 331 7.83 14.43 -12.33
N ASP A 332 7.50 13.81 -11.20
CA ASP A 332 8.35 12.74 -10.64
C ASP A 332 8.38 11.48 -11.53
N VAL A 333 7.25 11.08 -12.11
CA VAL A 333 7.21 9.94 -13.04
C VAL A 333 7.93 10.27 -14.34
N ALA A 334 7.69 11.46 -14.92
CA ALA A 334 8.22 11.81 -16.23
C ALA A 334 9.71 12.18 -16.20
N PHE A 335 10.18 12.85 -15.17
CA PHE A 335 11.52 13.46 -15.11
C PHE A 335 12.27 13.22 -13.80
N GLY A 336 11.61 12.68 -12.78
CA GLY A 336 12.16 12.52 -11.44
C GLY A 336 12.70 11.12 -11.17
N SER A 337 12.27 10.54 -10.04
CA SER A 337 12.87 9.33 -9.47
C SER A 337 12.67 8.05 -10.30
N TYR A 338 11.77 8.04 -11.28
CA TYR A 338 11.51 6.91 -12.19
C TYR A 338 12.22 7.01 -13.54
N ALA A 339 12.75 8.18 -13.89
CA ALA A 339 13.39 8.42 -15.19
C ALA A 339 14.80 7.80 -15.33
N GLY A 340 15.35 7.23 -14.28
CA GLY A 340 16.63 6.53 -14.29
C GLY A 340 16.61 5.21 -15.08
N PRO A 341 17.79 4.69 -15.46
CA PRO A 341 17.93 3.43 -16.20
C PRO A 341 17.41 2.22 -15.45
#